data_835d23717062a1412075d628acc466d8
#
_entry.id   835d23717062a1412075d628acc466d8
#
_cell.length_a   1.000
_cell.length_b   1.000
_cell.length_c   1.000
_cell.angle_alpha   90.00
_cell.angle_beta   90.00
_cell.angle_gamma   90.00
#
_symmetry.space_group_name_H-M   'P 1'
#
loop_
_entity.id
_entity.type
_entity.pdbx_description
1 polymer ?
#
loop_
_entity_poly.entity_id
_entity_poly.type
_entity_poly.pdbx_seq_one_letter_code
_entity_poly.pdbx_strand_id
1 'polypeptide(L)'
;MMKTSGHQSTHRTSAMLLRWGRAMAYGGFMLATTHVSLPAGDLPRFREKVISMEVKFGYQLVAADLNRDGKKDLIAIDERASEVAWFENPTWERHFLATDVPRPLNAACCDIDGDGIPEIVLAYRFETSPEKSVGNVVVLTHGKDVRQPWTSKEIDRVPTAHRVRWIDPEGNGKKVLLLGPMVGQRFPPVEGDPVPIYLYRPGKWARETISTEPRGVLHAINPVDWDGSGRQQLLAASYAGLQRLEFAGGKWSATQLAHGDPRPWPLCGSSEVRLGRLGTERILVAIEPWHGNQVVVYVHRDQAWKRVVIEDKMENGHALAVGDLNGDGRDEIVAGFRGKGYQLSIYQAEDAAGEHWRKTLLDDGGIAAADCVIEDFNEDGKPDIACIGASTGNVKLYENVGR
;
A
#
# COMPACT_ATOMS: atom_id res chain seq x y z
N MET A 1 56.34 45.37 40.62
CA MET A 1 57.71 45.28 40.02
C MET A 1 57.54 45.27 38.55
N MET A 2 57.75 46.37 37.94
CA MET A 2 58.90 46.74 37.08
C MET A 2 58.78 46.10 35.69
N LYS A 3 58.40 46.87 34.68
CA LYS A 3 59.24 47.67 33.74
C LYS A 3 59.65 46.80 32.54
N THR A 4 59.66 47.14 31.29
CA THR A 4 59.80 48.35 30.50
C THR A 4 59.61 47.98 29.04
N SER A 5 58.92 48.71 28.18
CA SER A 5 59.29 49.84 27.37
C SER A 5 60.07 49.51 26.09
N GLY A 6 59.68 50.19 25.02
CA GLY A 6 60.41 50.57 23.86
C GLY A 6 59.62 50.49 22.56
N HIS A 7 59.04 51.54 22.03
CA HIS A 7 59.46 52.70 21.26
C HIS A 7 60.30 52.30 20.05
N GLN A 8 60.01 52.60 18.86
CA GLN A 8 59.77 53.75 17.98
C GLN A 8 59.95 53.26 16.53
N SER A 9 59.60 53.80 15.45
CA SER A 9 59.07 55.08 14.97
C SER A 9 58.97 55.00 13.44
N THR A 10 57.97 55.67 12.95
CA THR A 10 57.89 56.49 11.73
C THR A 10 58.47 56.01 10.38
N HIS A 11 57.70 55.99 9.31
CA HIS A 11 57.79 57.08 8.29
C HIS A 11 56.57 57.08 7.39
N ARG A 12 56.09 58.29 7.18
CA ARG A 12 55.01 58.69 6.21
C ARG A 12 55.51 58.50 4.78
N THR A 13 54.64 58.13 3.87
CA THR A 13 54.54 58.87 2.58
C THR A 13 53.11 58.70 2.03
N SER A 14 52.53 59.85 1.81
CA SER A 14 51.24 60.01 1.09
C SER A 14 51.45 59.77 -0.39
N ALA A 15 50.45 59.04 -0.99
CA ALA A 15 50.16 59.25 -2.41
C ALA A 15 48.65 59.07 -2.62
N MET A 16 48.14 60.14 -3.12
CA MET A 16 46.77 60.38 -3.59
C MET A 16 46.54 59.59 -4.87
N LEU A 17 45.38 59.02 -5.09
CA LEU A 17 44.57 59.24 -6.30
C LEU A 17 43.69 58.09 -6.70
N LEU A 18 42.51 58.50 -7.06
CA LEU A 18 41.50 58.07 -8.00
C LEU A 18 40.55 56.97 -7.54
N ARG A 19 39.34 57.44 -7.21
CA ARG A 19 38.06 56.73 -7.26
C ARG A 19 37.71 56.34 -8.69
N TRP A 20 37.55 55.04 -8.94
CA TRP A 20 36.77 54.57 -10.03
C TRP A 20 35.68 53.69 -9.44
N GLY A 21 34.44 54.23 -9.44
CA GLY A 21 33.26 53.48 -9.11
C GLY A 21 32.96 52.41 -10.20
N ARG A 22 33.01 51.16 -9.82
CA ARG A 22 32.38 50.09 -10.61
C ARG A 22 31.07 49.73 -9.95
N ALA A 23 29.98 50.14 -10.57
CA ALA A 23 28.64 49.60 -10.31
C ALA A 23 28.64 48.11 -10.69
N MET A 24 28.56 47.22 -9.71
CA MET A 24 28.20 45.81 -9.95
C MET A 24 26.70 45.75 -10.18
N ALA A 25 26.27 45.55 -11.42
CA ALA A 25 24.95 45.13 -11.74
C ALA A 25 24.78 43.66 -11.30
N TYR A 26 24.01 43.42 -10.27
CA TYR A 26 23.52 42.08 -9.95
C TYR A 26 22.49 41.70 -11.01
N GLY A 27 22.94 41.01 -12.07
CA GLY A 27 22.08 40.28 -12.98
C GLY A 27 21.62 39.03 -12.29
N GLY A 28 20.39 39.05 -11.76
CA GLY A 28 19.69 37.84 -11.31
C GLY A 28 19.50 36.91 -12.50
N PHE A 29 20.27 35.86 -12.61
CA PHE A 29 19.98 34.73 -13.46
C PHE A 29 18.77 34.00 -12.85
N MET A 30 17.55 34.26 -13.32
CA MET A 30 16.44 33.33 -13.15
C MET A 30 16.80 32.08 -13.97
N LEU A 31 17.22 31.01 -13.28
CA LEU A 31 17.22 29.69 -13.84
C LEU A 31 15.72 29.30 -14.05
N ALA A 32 15.26 29.51 -15.28
CA ALA A 32 14.03 28.87 -15.72
C ALA A 32 14.29 27.36 -15.74
N THR A 33 13.81 26.65 -14.71
CA THR A 33 13.71 25.20 -14.76
C THR A 33 12.73 24.85 -15.84
N THR A 34 13.22 24.55 -17.04
CA THR A 34 12.42 23.91 -18.08
C THR A 34 12.08 22.51 -17.53
N HIS A 35 10.86 22.33 -17.05
CA HIS A 35 10.31 21.02 -16.82
C HIS A 35 10.24 20.31 -18.20
N VAL A 36 11.21 19.45 -18.47
CA VAL A 36 11.13 18.53 -19.60
C VAL A 36 10.01 17.57 -19.25
N SER A 37 8.84 17.83 -19.81
CA SER A 37 7.74 16.87 -19.80
C SER A 37 8.18 15.70 -20.69
N LEU A 38 8.64 14.61 -20.07
CA LEU A 38 8.73 13.34 -20.78
C LEU A 38 7.27 12.89 -21.03
N PRO A 39 6.89 12.62 -22.29
CA PRO A 39 5.55 12.12 -22.56
C PRO A 39 5.33 10.82 -21.75
N ALA A 40 4.16 10.69 -21.14
CA ALA A 40 3.75 9.41 -20.55
C ALA A 40 3.84 8.33 -21.62
N GLY A 41 4.44 7.20 -21.30
CA GLY A 41 4.44 6.05 -22.19
C GLY A 41 3.00 5.64 -22.52
N ASP A 42 2.76 5.11 -23.70
CA ASP A 42 1.42 4.57 -24.01
C ASP A 42 1.12 3.38 -23.12
N LEU A 43 -0.11 3.28 -22.60
CA LEU A 43 -0.57 2.10 -21.87
C LEU A 43 -0.50 0.86 -22.78
N PRO A 44 -0.11 -0.29 -22.24
CA PRO A 44 -0.26 -1.55 -22.95
C PRO A 44 -1.73 -1.90 -23.13
N ARG A 45 -2.01 -2.78 -24.09
CA ARG A 45 -3.32 -3.42 -24.22
C ARG A 45 -3.41 -4.55 -23.21
N PHE A 46 -4.62 -4.77 -22.69
CA PHE A 46 -4.90 -5.85 -21.77
C PHE A 46 -5.90 -6.83 -22.40
N ARG A 47 -5.65 -8.13 -22.19
CA ARG A 47 -6.56 -9.19 -22.58
C ARG A 47 -7.23 -9.74 -21.32
N GLU A 48 -8.54 -9.58 -21.23
CA GLU A 48 -9.32 -10.11 -20.12
C GLU A 48 -9.42 -11.65 -20.18
N LYS A 49 -9.25 -12.28 -19.03
CA LYS A 49 -9.50 -13.69 -18.78
C LYS A 49 -10.28 -13.84 -17.48
N VAL A 50 -11.42 -14.51 -17.52
CA VAL A 50 -12.17 -14.86 -16.32
C VAL A 50 -11.54 -16.11 -15.71
N ILE A 51 -11.03 -16.00 -14.48
CA ILE A 51 -10.46 -17.11 -13.71
C ILE A 51 -11.57 -17.90 -13.02
N SER A 52 -12.53 -17.19 -12.41
CA SER A 52 -13.64 -17.82 -11.69
C SER A 52 -14.88 -16.92 -11.67
N MET A 53 -16.06 -17.56 -11.62
CA MET A 53 -17.36 -16.94 -11.36
C MET A 53 -18.03 -17.54 -10.11
N GLU A 54 -17.25 -18.20 -9.24
CA GLU A 54 -17.77 -18.98 -8.11
C GLU A 54 -17.51 -18.31 -6.75
N VAL A 55 -17.16 -17.03 -6.74
CA VAL A 55 -17.00 -16.23 -5.53
C VAL A 55 -18.36 -15.66 -5.13
N LYS A 56 -18.74 -15.74 -3.85
CA LYS A 56 -20.03 -15.18 -3.37
C LYS A 56 -19.96 -13.68 -3.16
N PHE A 57 -18.87 -13.23 -2.52
CA PHE A 57 -18.58 -11.81 -2.30
C PHE A 57 -17.09 -11.63 -2.05
N GLY A 58 -16.32 -11.37 -3.11
CA GLY A 58 -14.88 -11.25 -3.04
C GLY A 58 -14.44 -10.04 -2.21
N TYR A 59 -13.36 -10.23 -1.46
CA TYR A 59 -12.83 -9.20 -0.58
C TYR A 59 -11.34 -8.92 -0.78
N GLN A 60 -10.50 -9.96 -0.83
CA GLN A 60 -9.06 -9.83 -1.04
C GLN A 60 -8.56 -10.86 -2.04
N LEU A 61 -7.56 -10.47 -2.82
CA LEU A 61 -6.76 -11.34 -3.68
C LEU A 61 -5.30 -11.33 -3.21
N VAL A 62 -4.68 -12.51 -3.14
CA VAL A 62 -3.26 -12.65 -2.78
C VAL A 62 -2.56 -13.47 -3.85
N ALA A 63 -1.45 -12.96 -4.37
CA ALA A 63 -0.58 -13.68 -5.30
C ALA A 63 0.58 -14.32 -4.54
N ALA A 64 0.76 -15.63 -4.69
CA ALA A 64 1.85 -16.40 -4.09
C ALA A 64 2.11 -17.67 -4.90
N ASP A 65 3.34 -18.16 -4.91
CA ASP A 65 3.67 -19.48 -5.44
C ASP A 65 3.41 -20.52 -4.35
N LEU A 66 2.31 -21.28 -4.47
CA LEU A 66 1.84 -22.21 -3.45
C LEU A 66 2.26 -23.66 -3.71
N ASN A 67 2.78 -23.96 -4.89
CA ASN A 67 3.18 -25.30 -5.30
C ASN A 67 4.68 -25.39 -5.65
N ARG A 68 5.41 -24.28 -5.53
CA ARG A 68 6.84 -24.14 -5.80
C ARG A 68 7.19 -24.45 -7.27
N ASP A 69 6.35 -24.06 -8.20
CA ASP A 69 6.60 -24.19 -9.64
C ASP A 69 7.19 -22.92 -10.28
N GLY A 70 7.36 -21.86 -9.49
CA GLY A 70 7.88 -20.56 -9.90
C GLY A 70 6.80 -19.56 -10.31
N LYS A 71 5.56 -20.00 -10.53
CA LYS A 71 4.46 -19.15 -10.97
C LYS A 71 3.65 -18.65 -9.78
N LYS A 72 3.06 -17.47 -9.92
CA LYS A 72 2.16 -16.94 -8.91
C LYS A 72 0.76 -17.48 -9.09
N ASP A 73 0.28 -18.16 -8.06
CA ASP A 73 -1.11 -18.58 -7.90
C ASP A 73 -1.94 -17.45 -7.29
N LEU A 74 -3.25 -17.59 -7.28
CA LEU A 74 -4.19 -16.62 -6.71
C LEU A 74 -4.97 -17.22 -5.55
N ILE A 75 -4.85 -16.66 -4.35
CA ILE A 75 -5.74 -16.97 -3.22
C ILE A 75 -6.88 -15.97 -3.24
N ALA A 76 -8.12 -16.46 -3.28
CA ALA A 76 -9.32 -15.65 -3.24
C ALA A 76 -9.96 -15.70 -1.85
N ILE A 77 -10.06 -14.55 -1.21
CA ILE A 77 -10.79 -14.39 0.05
C ILE A 77 -12.19 -13.89 -0.25
N ASP A 78 -13.17 -14.72 0.10
CA ASP A 78 -14.61 -14.49 -0.08
C ASP A 78 -15.26 -14.29 1.30
N GLU A 79 -15.63 -13.06 1.65
CA GLU A 79 -16.14 -12.75 3.00
C GLU A 79 -17.48 -13.43 3.35
N ARG A 80 -18.17 -14.04 2.38
CA ARG A 80 -19.44 -14.78 2.58
C ARG A 80 -19.28 -16.28 2.47
N ALA A 81 -18.08 -16.76 2.23
CA ALA A 81 -17.77 -18.18 2.19
C ALA A 81 -17.51 -18.76 3.60
N SER A 82 -17.40 -20.07 3.66
CA SER A 82 -16.88 -20.82 4.81
C SER A 82 -15.61 -21.58 4.46
N GLU A 83 -15.04 -21.28 3.31
CA GLU A 83 -13.82 -21.87 2.78
C GLU A 83 -12.92 -20.77 2.18
N VAL A 84 -11.63 -21.06 2.06
CA VAL A 84 -10.67 -20.26 1.31
C VAL A 84 -10.16 -21.07 0.14
N ALA A 85 -10.37 -20.56 -1.07
CA ALA A 85 -9.93 -21.19 -2.31
C ALA A 85 -8.67 -20.52 -2.85
N TRP A 86 -7.89 -21.30 -3.61
CA TRP A 86 -6.82 -20.78 -4.46
C TRP A 86 -6.93 -21.35 -5.86
N PHE A 87 -6.37 -20.66 -6.83
CA PHE A 87 -6.39 -21.00 -8.24
C PHE A 87 -4.96 -21.21 -8.72
N GLU A 88 -4.66 -22.44 -9.16
CA GLU A 88 -3.33 -22.86 -9.59
C GLU A 88 -2.98 -22.36 -10.99
N ASN A 89 -1.96 -21.56 -11.11
CA ASN A 89 -1.42 -21.08 -12.40
C ASN A 89 -0.60 -22.19 -13.07
N PRO A 90 -0.69 -22.42 -14.40
CA PRO A 90 -1.43 -21.63 -15.40
C PRO A 90 -2.83 -22.16 -15.71
N THR A 91 -3.23 -23.27 -15.11
CA THR A 91 -4.51 -23.93 -15.41
C THR A 91 -5.70 -23.22 -14.81
N TRP A 92 -5.46 -22.51 -13.70
CA TRP A 92 -6.46 -21.86 -12.84
C TRP A 92 -7.44 -22.87 -12.24
N GLU A 93 -6.98 -24.12 -12.05
CA GLU A 93 -7.73 -25.12 -11.31
C GLU A 93 -7.94 -24.66 -9.87
N ARG A 94 -9.16 -24.86 -9.36
CA ARG A 94 -9.55 -24.42 -8.02
C ARG A 94 -9.24 -25.50 -7.00
N HIS A 95 -8.56 -25.14 -5.94
CA HIS A 95 -8.27 -25.96 -4.78
C HIS A 95 -8.72 -25.23 -3.49
N PHE A 96 -8.79 -25.96 -2.36
CA PHE A 96 -9.16 -25.37 -1.08
C PHE A 96 -8.00 -25.40 -0.10
N LEU A 97 -7.64 -24.23 0.45
CA LEU A 97 -6.65 -24.10 1.52
C LEU A 97 -7.27 -24.49 2.87
N ALA A 98 -8.48 -24.03 3.14
CA ALA A 98 -9.17 -24.28 4.39
C ALA A 98 -10.67 -24.38 4.18
N THR A 99 -11.31 -25.22 4.98
CA THR A 99 -12.76 -25.35 5.14
C THR A 99 -13.13 -25.05 6.59
N ASP A 100 -14.42 -24.81 6.87
CA ASP A 100 -14.91 -24.44 8.21
C ASP A 100 -14.29 -23.14 8.78
N VAL A 101 -13.97 -22.20 7.89
CA VAL A 101 -13.45 -20.86 8.20
C VAL A 101 -14.49 -19.80 7.81
N PRO A 102 -15.62 -19.68 8.51
CA PRO A 102 -16.70 -18.79 8.12
C PRO A 102 -16.27 -17.34 8.16
N ARG A 103 -16.68 -16.58 7.12
CA ARG A 103 -16.37 -15.16 6.97
C ARG A 103 -14.87 -14.87 7.01
N PRO A 104 -14.08 -15.50 6.12
CA PRO A 104 -12.67 -15.16 5.97
C PRO A 104 -12.56 -13.73 5.42
N LEU A 105 -11.56 -12.98 5.87
CA LEU A 105 -11.46 -11.58 5.48
C LEU A 105 -10.11 -11.20 4.89
N ASN A 106 -9.02 -11.68 5.49
CA ASN A 106 -7.68 -11.27 5.04
C ASN A 106 -6.65 -12.38 5.26
N ALA A 107 -5.73 -12.51 4.31
CA ALA A 107 -4.64 -13.47 4.37
C ALA A 107 -3.31 -12.81 3.98
N ALA A 108 -2.22 -13.42 4.44
CA ALA A 108 -0.85 -13.03 4.08
C ALA A 108 0.06 -14.25 4.06
N CYS A 109 0.91 -14.35 3.02
CA CYS A 109 1.81 -15.47 2.77
C CYS A 109 3.24 -15.14 3.16
N CYS A 110 3.93 -16.08 3.80
CA CYS A 110 5.36 -16.00 4.08
C CYS A 110 5.91 -17.41 4.30
N ASP A 111 6.96 -17.74 3.60
CA ASP A 111 7.75 -18.94 3.90
C ASP A 111 8.46 -18.74 5.24
N ILE A 112 7.94 -19.41 6.29
CA ILE A 112 8.39 -19.23 7.68
C ILE A 112 9.43 -20.28 8.03
N ASP A 113 9.32 -21.49 7.48
CA ASP A 113 10.20 -22.63 7.79
C ASP A 113 11.31 -22.85 6.75
N GLY A 114 11.25 -22.14 5.62
CA GLY A 114 12.31 -22.13 4.61
C GLY A 114 12.23 -23.28 3.62
N ASP A 115 11.07 -23.93 3.47
CA ASP A 115 10.89 -25.05 2.53
C ASP A 115 10.54 -24.61 1.10
N GLY A 116 10.26 -23.32 0.90
CA GLY A 116 9.97 -22.68 -0.38
C GLY A 116 8.47 -22.61 -0.71
N ILE A 117 7.59 -23.10 0.17
CA ILE A 117 6.14 -22.98 0.08
C ILE A 117 5.66 -22.10 1.25
N PRO A 118 5.01 -20.96 1.00
CA PRO A 118 4.69 -20.06 2.08
C PRO A 118 3.56 -20.57 2.97
N GLU A 119 3.72 -20.47 4.30
CA GLU A 119 2.59 -20.53 5.22
C GLU A 119 1.66 -19.35 5.00
N ILE A 120 0.38 -19.56 5.32
CA ILE A 120 -0.66 -18.55 5.15
C ILE A 120 -1.24 -18.19 6.52
N VAL A 121 -1.10 -16.92 6.91
CA VAL A 121 -1.90 -16.40 8.03
C VAL A 121 -3.24 -15.97 7.50
N LEU A 122 -4.32 -16.44 8.14
CA LEU A 122 -5.70 -16.15 7.80
C LEU A 122 -6.44 -15.55 9.00
N ALA A 123 -7.12 -14.42 8.77
CA ALA A 123 -8.09 -13.85 9.70
C ALA A 123 -9.52 -14.18 9.22
N TYR A 124 -10.36 -14.72 10.12
CA TYR A 124 -11.73 -15.13 9.78
C TYR A 124 -12.70 -14.93 10.97
N ARG A 125 -13.99 -15.20 10.79
CA ARG A 125 -15.10 -14.84 11.69
C ARG A 125 -15.12 -13.34 11.99
N PHE A 126 -14.95 -12.58 10.92
CA PHE A 126 -15.01 -11.13 10.99
C PHE A 126 -16.43 -10.62 11.16
N GLU A 127 -16.60 -9.64 12.03
CA GLU A 127 -17.77 -8.75 12.12
C GLU A 127 -17.28 -7.32 12.33
N THR A 128 -18.06 -6.34 11.90
CA THR A 128 -17.69 -4.93 12.07
C THR A 128 -17.76 -4.49 13.54
N SER A 129 -18.68 -5.09 14.33
CA SER A 129 -18.81 -4.82 15.76
C SER A 129 -17.87 -5.73 16.57
N PRO A 130 -17.02 -5.16 17.44
CA PRO A 130 -16.10 -5.95 18.30
C PRO A 130 -16.81 -6.96 19.19
N GLU A 131 -18.02 -6.66 19.68
CA GLU A 131 -18.79 -7.54 20.56
C GLU A 131 -19.31 -8.80 19.81
N LYS A 132 -19.43 -8.71 18.48
CA LYS A 132 -19.91 -9.82 17.62
C LYS A 132 -18.76 -10.54 16.92
N SER A 133 -17.64 -9.89 16.73
CA SER A 133 -16.48 -10.42 16.02
C SER A 133 -15.68 -11.37 16.92
N VAL A 134 -15.51 -12.60 16.51
CA VAL A 134 -14.56 -13.54 17.16
C VAL A 134 -13.14 -13.21 16.73
N GLY A 135 -12.94 -12.96 15.44
CA GLY A 135 -11.67 -12.56 14.85
C GLY A 135 -10.57 -13.61 15.03
N ASN A 136 -10.84 -14.86 14.66
CA ASN A 136 -9.82 -15.90 14.71
C ASN A 136 -8.65 -15.55 13.77
N VAL A 137 -7.45 -15.78 14.25
CA VAL A 137 -6.20 -15.66 13.48
C VAL A 137 -5.49 -17.01 13.53
N VAL A 138 -5.27 -17.61 12.38
CA VAL A 138 -4.65 -18.93 12.24
C VAL A 138 -3.46 -18.89 11.29
N VAL A 139 -2.55 -19.85 11.48
CA VAL A 139 -1.52 -20.19 10.48
C VAL A 139 -1.96 -21.48 9.80
N LEU A 140 -2.00 -21.47 8.49
CA LEU A 140 -2.20 -22.63 7.64
C LEU A 140 -0.85 -23.12 7.16
N THR A 141 -0.58 -24.41 7.35
CA THR A 141 0.63 -25.09 6.90
C THR A 141 0.24 -26.22 5.97
N HIS A 142 0.90 -26.34 4.82
CA HIS A 142 0.63 -27.36 3.82
C HIS A 142 1.00 -28.78 4.29
N GLY A 143 0.36 -29.77 3.70
CA GLY A 143 0.77 -31.17 3.79
C GLY A 143 1.73 -31.58 2.66
N LYS A 144 1.86 -32.89 2.42
CA LYS A 144 2.66 -33.39 1.30
C LYS A 144 2.10 -33.03 -0.07
N ASP A 145 0.79 -32.96 -0.18
CA ASP A 145 0.06 -32.50 -1.37
C ASP A 145 -0.57 -31.14 -1.04
N VAL A 146 -0.04 -30.11 -1.65
CA VAL A 146 -0.46 -28.70 -1.44
C VAL A 146 -1.90 -28.44 -1.94
N ARG A 147 -2.42 -29.31 -2.82
CA ARG A 147 -3.79 -29.22 -3.37
C ARG A 147 -4.87 -29.71 -2.39
N GLN A 148 -4.46 -30.40 -1.32
CA GLN A 148 -5.35 -30.80 -0.24
C GLN A 148 -5.47 -29.68 0.80
N PRO A 149 -6.57 -29.62 1.57
CA PRO A 149 -6.71 -28.63 2.63
C PRO A 149 -5.55 -28.65 3.63
N TRP A 150 -5.08 -27.47 3.99
CA TRP A 150 -3.92 -27.27 4.85
C TRP A 150 -4.27 -27.41 6.33
N THR A 151 -3.29 -27.76 7.13
CA THR A 151 -3.45 -27.84 8.59
C THR A 151 -3.54 -26.43 9.19
N SER A 152 -4.57 -26.20 10.01
CA SER A 152 -4.83 -24.91 10.67
C SER A 152 -4.38 -24.95 12.14
N LYS A 153 -3.64 -23.92 12.57
CA LYS A 153 -3.26 -23.69 13.96
C LYS A 153 -3.67 -22.28 14.38
N GLU A 154 -4.57 -22.18 15.36
CA GLU A 154 -4.95 -20.89 15.94
C GLU A 154 -3.76 -20.28 16.70
N ILE A 155 -3.46 -19.01 16.42
CA ILE A 155 -2.40 -18.24 17.09
C ILE A 155 -2.95 -17.13 17.96
N ASP A 156 -4.14 -16.59 17.62
CA ASP A 156 -4.79 -15.55 18.41
C ASP A 156 -6.28 -15.39 18.04
N ARG A 157 -6.99 -14.58 18.86
CA ARG A 157 -8.32 -14.05 18.59
C ARG A 157 -8.32 -12.55 18.81
N VAL A 158 -8.55 -11.82 17.74
CA VAL A 158 -8.57 -10.35 17.74
C VAL A 158 -9.91 -9.88 17.17
N PRO A 159 -10.83 -9.37 17.99
CA PRO A 159 -12.07 -8.83 17.49
C PRO A 159 -11.83 -7.84 16.34
N THR A 160 -12.63 -7.94 15.29
CA THR A 160 -12.49 -7.14 14.06
C THR A 160 -11.14 -7.28 13.34
N ALA A 161 -10.42 -8.42 13.48
CA ALA A 161 -9.18 -8.68 12.75
C ALA A 161 -9.40 -8.42 11.25
N HIS A 162 -8.72 -7.41 10.70
CA HIS A 162 -9.07 -6.86 9.39
C HIS A 162 -7.94 -6.92 8.38
N ARG A 163 -6.72 -6.61 8.76
CA ARG A 163 -5.53 -6.68 7.90
C ARG A 163 -4.42 -7.47 8.56
N VAL A 164 -3.87 -8.42 7.84
CA VAL A 164 -2.66 -9.16 8.23
C VAL A 164 -1.59 -8.94 7.16
N ARG A 165 -0.35 -8.64 7.57
CA ARG A 165 0.77 -8.40 6.65
C ARG A 165 2.09 -8.89 7.27
N TRP A 166 2.94 -9.45 6.43
CA TRP A 166 4.31 -9.74 6.80
C TRP A 166 5.21 -8.55 6.52
N ILE A 167 6.13 -8.25 7.42
CA ILE A 167 7.08 -7.15 7.30
C ILE A 167 8.47 -7.59 7.76
N ASP A 168 9.52 -7.11 7.07
CA ASP A 168 10.91 -7.18 7.52
C ASP A 168 11.38 -5.79 7.96
N PRO A 169 11.16 -5.41 9.23
CA PRO A 169 11.46 -4.07 9.71
C PRO A 169 12.95 -3.81 9.92
N GLU A 170 13.77 -4.86 9.93
CA GLU A 170 15.22 -4.78 10.13
C GLU A 170 16.02 -4.99 8.84
N GLY A 171 15.38 -5.46 7.75
CA GLY A 171 16.04 -5.77 6.49
C GLY A 171 16.98 -6.96 6.56
N ASN A 172 16.73 -7.88 7.47
CA ASN A 172 17.60 -9.04 7.74
C ASN A 172 16.98 -10.39 7.31
N GLY A 173 15.88 -10.35 6.56
CA GLY A 173 15.12 -11.51 6.09
C GLY A 173 14.19 -12.14 7.15
N LYS A 174 14.24 -11.69 8.41
CA LYS A 174 13.38 -12.21 9.48
C LYS A 174 12.08 -11.43 9.53
N LYS A 175 11.07 -11.97 8.89
CA LYS A 175 9.75 -11.35 8.84
C LYS A 175 8.99 -11.55 10.15
N VAL A 176 8.19 -10.55 10.51
CA VAL A 176 7.22 -10.58 11.60
C VAL A 176 5.83 -10.31 11.03
N LEU A 177 4.81 -10.85 11.67
CA LEU A 177 3.42 -10.62 11.28
C LEU A 177 2.89 -9.35 11.94
N LEU A 178 2.26 -8.50 11.16
CA LEU A 178 1.46 -7.39 11.65
C LEU A 178 -0.02 -7.70 11.51
N LEU A 179 -0.83 -7.25 12.47
CA LEU A 179 -2.28 -7.32 12.43
C LEU A 179 -2.87 -5.97 12.84
N GLY A 180 -3.74 -5.43 11.98
CA GLY A 180 -4.58 -4.28 12.27
C GLY A 180 -6.04 -4.71 12.38
N PRO A 181 -6.71 -4.60 13.56
CA PRO A 181 -8.16 -4.69 13.62
C PRO A 181 -8.78 -3.51 12.90
N MET A 182 -10.02 -3.64 12.41
CA MET A 182 -10.72 -2.55 11.72
C MET A 182 -10.99 -1.37 12.67
N VAL A 183 -11.38 -1.68 13.89
CA VAL A 183 -11.67 -0.69 14.94
C VAL A 183 -11.06 -1.12 16.27
N GLY A 184 -10.97 -0.19 17.21
CA GLY A 184 -10.48 -0.48 18.57
C GLY A 184 -11.55 -1.16 19.41
N GLN A 185 -12.35 -0.36 20.13
CA GLN A 185 -13.27 -0.88 21.17
C GLN A 185 -14.73 -0.98 20.72
N ARG A 186 -15.16 -0.24 19.72
CA ARG A 186 -16.57 -0.13 19.33
C ARG A 186 -16.75 0.21 17.84
N PHE A 187 -17.92 -0.12 17.32
CA PHE A 187 -18.38 0.28 16.00
C PHE A 187 -19.86 0.72 16.05
N PRO A 188 -20.23 1.88 15.47
CA PRO A 188 -19.37 2.90 14.87
C PRO A 188 -18.37 3.48 15.86
N PRO A 189 -17.14 3.81 15.40
CA PRO A 189 -16.15 4.44 16.28
C PRO A 189 -16.54 5.87 16.61
N VAL A 190 -16.04 6.38 17.74
CA VAL A 190 -16.14 7.83 18.08
C VAL A 190 -14.84 8.52 17.66
N GLU A 191 -14.93 9.83 17.47
CA GLU A 191 -13.76 10.64 17.15
C GLU A 191 -12.67 10.45 18.21
N GLY A 192 -11.44 10.23 17.73
CA GLY A 192 -10.28 10.00 18.59
C GLY A 192 -10.12 8.57 19.12
N ASP A 193 -11.06 7.64 18.87
CA ASP A 193 -10.91 6.25 19.28
C ASP A 193 -9.62 5.64 18.70
N PRO A 194 -8.69 5.13 19.54
CA PRO A 194 -7.44 4.55 19.05
C PRO A 194 -7.69 3.16 18.47
N VAL A 195 -6.96 2.84 17.41
CA VAL A 195 -6.95 1.51 16.81
C VAL A 195 -5.53 0.94 16.93
N PRO A 196 -5.35 -0.19 17.63
CA PRO A 196 -4.02 -0.76 17.80
C PRO A 196 -3.50 -1.43 16.53
N ILE A 197 -2.18 -1.46 16.39
CA ILE A 197 -1.49 -2.35 15.46
C ILE A 197 -0.69 -3.34 16.30
N TYR A 198 -0.90 -4.63 16.03
CA TYR A 198 -0.26 -5.73 16.74
C TYR A 198 0.85 -6.36 15.90
N LEU A 199 1.85 -6.90 16.60
CA LEU A 199 2.97 -7.64 16.04
C LEU A 199 3.06 -9.02 16.67
N TYR A 200 3.39 -10.02 15.86
CA TYR A 200 3.65 -11.39 16.28
C TYR A 200 4.95 -11.89 15.64
N ARG A 201 5.75 -12.59 16.45
CA ARG A 201 6.95 -13.28 15.97
C ARG A 201 6.66 -14.75 15.71
N PRO A 202 7.02 -15.29 14.55
CA PRO A 202 6.87 -16.72 14.27
C PRO A 202 7.41 -17.61 15.38
N GLY A 203 6.69 -18.69 15.66
CA GLY A 203 7.01 -19.64 16.71
C GLY A 203 6.55 -19.24 18.11
N LYS A 204 6.63 -17.96 18.48
CA LYS A 204 6.15 -17.47 19.79
C LYS A 204 4.69 -17.05 19.77
N TRP A 205 4.28 -16.35 18.72
CA TRP A 205 2.91 -15.86 18.48
C TRP A 205 2.32 -15.05 19.65
N ALA A 206 3.19 -14.45 20.46
CA ALA A 206 2.74 -13.54 21.51
C ALA A 206 2.38 -12.18 20.90
N ARG A 207 1.20 -11.65 21.27
CA ARG A 207 0.72 -10.34 20.82
C ARG A 207 1.54 -9.23 21.47
N GLU A 208 2.10 -8.35 20.64
CA GLU A 208 2.78 -7.12 21.08
C GLU A 208 2.08 -5.93 20.41
N THR A 209 1.75 -4.86 21.15
CA THR A 209 1.21 -3.63 20.57
C THR A 209 2.38 -2.74 20.14
N ILE A 210 2.43 -2.39 18.84
CA ILE A 210 3.48 -1.53 18.30
C ILE A 210 3.05 -0.08 18.11
N SER A 211 1.75 0.17 17.99
CA SER A 211 1.18 1.52 17.84
C SER A 211 -0.29 1.54 18.27
N THR A 212 -0.73 2.71 18.70
CA THR A 212 -2.15 3.05 18.92
C THR A 212 -2.46 4.41 18.27
N GLU A 213 -1.65 4.86 17.32
CA GLU A 213 -1.80 6.16 16.66
C GLU A 213 -2.94 6.22 15.63
N PRO A 214 -3.27 5.14 14.86
CA PRO A 214 -4.45 5.17 14.00
C PRO A 214 -5.73 5.46 14.79
N ARG A 215 -6.70 6.14 14.16
CA ARG A 215 -7.96 6.54 14.79
C ARG A 215 -9.15 6.06 14.00
N GLY A 216 -10.22 5.74 14.73
CA GLY A 216 -11.53 5.41 14.18
C GLY A 216 -11.56 4.07 13.48
N VAL A 217 -11.42 4.06 12.16
CA VAL A 217 -11.28 2.86 11.33
C VAL A 217 -9.87 2.78 10.77
N LEU A 218 -9.15 1.70 11.05
CA LEU A 218 -7.89 1.35 10.39
C LEU A 218 -8.23 0.39 9.24
N HIS A 219 -8.12 0.88 8.01
CA HIS A 219 -8.54 0.08 6.85
C HIS A 219 -7.37 -0.50 6.07
N ALA A 220 -6.21 0.15 6.05
CA ALA A 220 -5.01 -0.38 5.40
C ALA A 220 -3.78 -0.33 6.31
N ILE A 221 -2.98 -1.40 6.23
CA ILE A 221 -1.60 -1.48 6.67
C ILE A 221 -0.80 -2.14 5.54
N ASN A 222 0.21 -1.44 5.01
CA ASN A 222 1.01 -1.92 3.87
C ASN A 222 2.50 -1.76 4.14
N PRO A 223 3.26 -2.86 4.22
CA PRO A 223 4.71 -2.84 4.25
C PRO A 223 5.27 -2.26 2.96
N VAL A 224 6.23 -1.36 3.08
CA VAL A 224 6.92 -0.72 1.96
C VAL A 224 8.41 -0.57 2.26
N ASP A 225 9.25 -0.74 1.26
CA ASP A 225 10.64 -0.31 1.33
C ASP A 225 10.69 1.18 0.98
N TRP A 226 10.57 2.01 2.02
CA TRP A 226 10.40 3.44 1.86
C TRP A 226 11.63 4.12 1.25
N ASP A 227 12.81 3.70 1.64
CA ASP A 227 14.07 4.36 1.28
C ASP A 227 14.98 3.52 0.36
N GLY A 228 14.55 2.33 -0.04
CA GLY A 228 15.33 1.40 -0.88
C GLY A 228 16.44 0.69 -0.12
N SER A 229 16.39 0.69 1.22
CA SER A 229 17.42 0.08 2.07
C SER A 229 17.22 -1.43 2.29
N GLY A 230 16.11 -2.00 1.84
CA GLY A 230 15.69 -3.37 2.15
C GLY A 230 14.98 -3.48 3.50
N ARG A 231 15.00 -2.44 4.35
CA ARG A 231 14.20 -2.38 5.59
C ARG A 231 12.81 -1.88 5.26
N GLN A 232 11.81 -2.61 5.71
CA GLN A 232 10.44 -2.23 5.45
C GLN A 232 9.88 -1.34 6.56
N GLN A 233 9.18 -0.29 6.17
CA GLN A 233 8.32 0.52 7.01
C GLN A 233 6.86 0.17 6.72
N LEU A 234 5.95 0.59 7.60
CA LEU A 234 4.53 0.35 7.45
C LEU A 234 3.80 1.64 7.09
N LEU A 235 3.06 1.64 6.00
CA LEU A 235 2.06 2.67 5.73
C LEU A 235 0.72 2.23 6.32
N ALA A 236 0.05 3.13 7.03
CA ALA A 236 -1.27 2.93 7.60
C ALA A 236 -2.25 4.00 7.10
N ALA A 237 -3.48 3.58 6.75
CA ALA A 237 -4.57 4.48 6.41
C ALA A 237 -5.74 4.30 7.39
N SER A 238 -6.18 5.41 7.98
CA SER A 238 -7.25 5.45 8.98
C SER A 238 -8.05 6.75 8.87
N TYR A 239 -9.04 6.95 9.74
CA TYR A 239 -9.73 8.25 9.85
C TYR A 239 -8.80 9.40 10.26
N ALA A 240 -7.63 9.11 10.84
CA ALA A 240 -6.58 10.11 11.07
C ALA A 240 -5.77 10.45 9.81
N GLY A 241 -6.04 9.80 8.67
CA GLY A 241 -5.29 9.94 7.43
C GLY A 241 -4.18 8.92 7.27
N LEU A 242 -3.06 9.34 6.69
CA LEU A 242 -1.93 8.50 6.33
C LEU A 242 -0.78 8.63 7.33
N GLN A 243 -0.31 7.51 7.82
CA GLN A 243 0.83 7.44 8.76
C GLN A 243 1.88 6.48 8.24
N ARG A 244 3.15 6.77 8.55
CA ARG A 244 4.27 5.86 8.37
C ARG A 244 4.79 5.43 9.74
N LEU A 245 4.89 4.12 9.95
CA LEU A 245 5.50 3.55 11.12
C LEU A 245 6.86 2.95 10.75
N GLU A 246 7.85 3.22 11.56
CA GLU A 246 9.24 2.78 11.37
C GLU A 246 9.76 2.12 12.65
N PHE A 247 10.50 1.01 12.48
CA PHE A 247 11.23 0.37 13.56
C PHE A 247 12.69 0.80 13.51
N ALA A 248 13.14 1.53 14.53
CA ALA A 248 14.51 1.98 14.65
C ALA A 248 14.96 2.00 16.13
N GLY A 249 16.20 1.62 16.40
CA GLY A 249 16.73 1.60 17.75
C GLY A 249 15.94 0.72 18.74
N GLY A 250 15.35 -0.38 18.25
CA GLY A 250 14.60 -1.34 19.07
C GLY A 250 13.16 -0.91 19.40
N LYS A 251 12.63 0.15 18.80
CA LYS A 251 11.28 0.65 19.04
C LYS A 251 10.58 1.12 17.76
N TRP A 252 9.26 1.07 17.79
CA TRP A 252 8.42 1.63 16.73
C TRP A 252 8.12 3.11 17.01
N SER A 253 8.08 3.89 15.94
CA SER A 253 7.62 5.28 15.96
C SER A 253 6.71 5.55 14.77
N ALA A 254 5.73 6.45 14.95
CA ALA A 254 4.79 6.84 13.92
C ALA A 254 5.04 8.29 13.49
N THR A 255 4.91 8.55 12.19
CA THR A 255 4.97 9.89 11.59
C THR A 255 3.70 10.11 10.81
N GLN A 256 2.98 11.21 11.08
CA GLN A 256 1.86 11.64 10.26
C GLN A 256 2.37 12.16 8.91
N LEU A 257 1.90 11.58 7.80
CA LEU A 257 2.26 12.00 6.45
C LEU A 257 1.22 12.97 5.88
N ALA A 258 -0.07 12.62 6.00
CA ALA A 258 -1.18 13.44 5.53
C ALA A 258 -2.45 13.16 6.35
N HIS A 259 -3.37 14.12 6.40
CA HIS A 259 -4.62 13.98 7.17
C HIS A 259 -5.77 13.34 6.37
N GLY A 260 -5.56 13.06 5.08
CA GLY A 260 -6.60 12.46 4.24
C GLY A 260 -7.65 13.46 3.81
N ASP A 261 -8.87 12.97 3.60
CA ASP A 261 -10.03 13.82 3.28
C ASP A 261 -10.27 14.83 4.41
N PRO A 262 -10.34 16.15 4.09
CA PRO A 262 -10.42 17.20 5.10
C PRO A 262 -11.82 17.40 5.68
N ARG A 263 -12.82 16.64 5.25
CA ARG A 263 -14.18 16.74 5.80
C ARG A 263 -14.20 16.38 7.28
N PRO A 264 -15.20 16.87 8.06
CA PRO A 264 -15.30 16.55 9.47
C PRO A 264 -15.63 15.06 9.70
N TRP A 265 -15.32 14.57 10.89
CA TRP A 265 -15.69 13.24 11.35
C TRP A 265 -17.20 12.94 11.11
N PRO A 266 -17.58 11.74 10.65
CA PRO A 266 -16.74 10.56 10.30
C PRO A 266 -16.39 10.47 8.80
N LEU A 267 -16.46 11.56 8.05
CA LEU A 267 -16.21 11.62 6.61
C LEU A 267 -14.77 12.02 6.27
N CYS A 268 -13.85 11.91 7.23
CA CYS A 268 -12.46 12.33 7.12
C CYS A 268 -11.52 11.13 6.83
N GLY A 269 -10.24 11.45 6.64
CA GLY A 269 -9.14 10.50 6.61
C GLY A 269 -9.05 9.71 5.31
N SER A 270 -8.50 8.51 5.42
CA SER A 270 -8.15 7.67 4.27
C SER A 270 -8.53 6.22 4.52
N SER A 271 -8.80 5.47 3.45
CA SER A 271 -9.17 4.06 3.45
C SER A 271 -8.02 3.15 3.03
N GLU A 272 -7.49 3.35 1.82
CA GLU A 272 -6.37 2.57 1.28
C GLU A 272 -5.16 3.49 1.06
N VAL A 273 -3.96 2.89 1.07
CA VAL A 273 -2.72 3.60 0.74
C VAL A 273 -1.74 2.68 0.03
N ARG A 274 -1.09 3.20 -1.00
CA ARG A 274 0.04 2.54 -1.69
C ARG A 274 1.18 3.54 -1.85
N LEU A 275 2.42 3.02 -1.84
CA LEU A 275 3.60 3.75 -2.27
C LEU A 275 3.76 3.56 -3.77
N GLY A 276 3.99 4.64 -4.50
CA GLY A 276 4.31 4.61 -5.92
C GLY A 276 5.49 5.53 -6.24
N ARG A 277 5.88 5.55 -7.51
CA ARG A 277 6.99 6.35 -8.03
C ARG A 277 6.61 7.06 -9.33
N LEU A 278 7.09 8.29 -9.46
CA LEU A 278 7.12 9.03 -10.71
C LEU A 278 8.58 9.29 -11.06
N GLY A 279 9.22 8.33 -11.76
CA GLY A 279 10.66 8.29 -11.94
C GLY A 279 11.37 8.08 -10.59
N THR A 280 12.17 9.07 -10.15
CA THR A 280 12.87 9.01 -8.86
C THR A 280 12.03 9.48 -7.67
N GLU A 281 10.92 10.18 -7.93
CA GLU A 281 10.09 10.77 -6.88
C GLU A 281 9.07 9.77 -6.34
N ARG A 282 8.96 9.71 -5.02
CA ARG A 282 7.92 8.91 -4.34
C ARG A 282 6.60 9.66 -4.34
N ILE A 283 5.53 8.91 -4.56
CA ILE A 283 4.16 9.36 -4.36
C ILE A 283 3.43 8.44 -3.40
N LEU A 284 2.42 8.95 -2.71
CA LEU A 284 1.44 8.13 -2.01
C LEU A 284 0.14 8.18 -2.78
N VAL A 285 -0.50 7.03 -2.92
CA VAL A 285 -1.81 6.92 -3.55
C VAL A 285 -2.80 6.40 -2.54
N ALA A 286 -3.95 7.05 -2.41
CA ALA A 286 -4.95 6.71 -1.42
C ALA A 286 -6.37 6.66 -2.01
N ILE A 287 -7.25 5.88 -1.39
CA ILE A 287 -8.71 6.01 -1.54
C ILE A 287 -9.22 6.79 -0.33
N GLU A 288 -10.02 7.83 -0.57
CA GLU A 288 -10.52 8.74 0.46
C GLU A 288 -11.98 9.11 0.27
N PRO A 289 -12.68 9.33 1.39
CA PRO A 289 -12.40 8.87 2.75
C PRO A 289 -12.55 7.34 2.87
N TRP A 290 -12.91 6.82 4.04
CA TRP A 290 -13.18 5.39 4.22
C TRP A 290 -14.30 4.91 3.28
N HIS A 291 -14.00 3.88 2.43
CA HIS A 291 -14.84 3.42 1.32
C HIS A 291 -15.34 4.58 0.45
N GLY A 292 -14.47 5.54 0.19
CA GLY A 292 -14.85 6.83 -0.36
C GLY A 292 -15.02 6.86 -1.87
N ASN A 293 -15.12 8.08 -2.35
CA ASN A 293 -15.38 8.38 -3.74
C ASN A 293 -14.15 8.91 -4.49
N GLN A 294 -13.01 9.06 -3.79
CA GLN A 294 -11.85 9.72 -4.36
C GLN A 294 -10.66 8.76 -4.50
N VAL A 295 -9.93 8.88 -5.62
CA VAL A 295 -8.52 8.49 -5.72
C VAL A 295 -7.68 9.74 -5.57
N VAL A 296 -6.74 9.69 -4.65
CA VAL A 296 -5.91 10.83 -4.27
C VAL A 296 -4.44 10.46 -4.42
N VAL A 297 -3.68 11.33 -5.05
CA VAL A 297 -2.22 11.25 -5.12
C VAL A 297 -1.63 12.32 -4.21
N TYR A 298 -0.67 11.92 -3.40
CA TYR A 298 0.15 12.84 -2.62
C TYR A 298 1.53 12.93 -3.23
N VAL A 299 1.90 14.13 -3.65
CA VAL A 299 3.23 14.44 -4.16
C VAL A 299 4.03 15.22 -3.12
N HIS A 300 5.29 14.87 -2.92
CA HIS A 300 6.11 15.55 -1.93
C HIS A 300 6.70 16.82 -2.55
N ARG A 301 6.32 18.00 -2.04
CA ARG A 301 6.80 19.32 -2.49
C ARG A 301 6.99 20.22 -1.28
N ASP A 302 8.03 21.05 -1.30
CA ASP A 302 8.30 22.04 -0.26
C ASP A 302 8.23 21.45 1.16
N GLN A 303 8.80 20.25 1.36
CA GLN A 303 8.82 19.47 2.60
C GLN A 303 7.43 19.03 3.12
N ALA A 304 6.41 19.07 2.27
CA ALA A 304 5.05 18.63 2.61
C ALA A 304 4.46 17.70 1.54
N TRP A 305 3.51 16.89 1.93
CA TRP A 305 2.70 16.07 1.03
C TRP A 305 1.52 16.88 0.51
N LYS A 306 1.57 17.27 -0.77
CA LYS A 306 0.48 17.98 -1.45
C LYS A 306 -0.55 16.99 -1.94
N ARG A 307 -1.81 17.18 -1.52
CA ARG A 307 -2.95 16.33 -1.90
C ARG A 307 -3.48 16.74 -3.28
N VAL A 308 -3.58 15.78 -4.21
CA VAL A 308 -4.14 15.95 -5.57
C VAL A 308 -5.24 14.91 -5.76
N VAL A 309 -6.48 15.35 -5.94
CA VAL A 309 -7.62 14.47 -6.25
C VAL A 309 -7.61 14.20 -7.75
N ILE A 310 -7.47 12.94 -8.15
CA ILE A 310 -7.43 12.54 -9.57
C ILE A 310 -8.72 11.85 -10.03
N GLU A 311 -9.56 11.43 -9.09
CA GLU A 311 -10.91 10.89 -9.31
C GLU A 311 -11.80 11.25 -8.12
N ASP A 312 -13.06 11.59 -8.35
CA ASP A 312 -14.02 11.97 -7.29
C ASP A 312 -15.43 11.37 -7.47
N LYS A 313 -15.59 10.42 -8.40
CA LYS A 313 -16.89 9.85 -8.80
C LYS A 313 -17.04 8.36 -8.48
N MET A 314 -16.11 7.77 -7.73
CA MET A 314 -16.28 6.39 -7.29
C MET A 314 -17.43 6.29 -6.28
N GLU A 315 -18.07 5.12 -6.22
CA GLU A 315 -19.03 4.77 -5.17
C GLU A 315 -18.55 3.53 -4.43
N ASN A 316 -18.19 3.69 -3.16
CA ASN A 316 -17.61 2.62 -2.35
C ASN A 316 -16.26 2.12 -2.92
N GLY A 317 -15.28 3.05 -3.08
CA GLY A 317 -13.93 2.76 -3.54
C GLY A 317 -13.22 1.77 -2.62
N HIS A 318 -12.54 0.76 -3.20
CA HIS A 318 -11.92 -0.30 -2.40
C HIS A 318 -10.64 -0.87 -3.02
N ALA A 319 -10.65 -1.22 -4.31
CA ALA A 319 -9.48 -1.75 -4.99
C ALA A 319 -8.48 -0.64 -5.30
N LEU A 320 -7.20 -0.85 -4.93
CA LEU A 320 -6.10 0.05 -5.22
C LEU A 320 -4.80 -0.74 -5.39
N ALA A 321 -4.20 -0.67 -6.58
CA ALA A 321 -2.86 -1.19 -6.85
C ALA A 321 -2.04 -0.14 -7.59
N VAL A 322 -0.71 -0.22 -7.48
CA VAL A 322 0.24 0.73 -8.08
C VAL A 322 1.43 -0.04 -8.61
N GLY A 323 1.84 0.23 -9.83
CA GLY A 323 2.99 -0.41 -10.48
C GLY A 323 3.26 0.12 -11.88
N ASP A 324 4.48 -0.03 -12.35
CA ASP A 324 4.91 0.39 -13.69
C ASP A 324 4.41 -0.63 -14.75
N LEU A 325 3.22 -0.37 -15.30
CA LEU A 325 2.55 -1.26 -16.25
C LEU A 325 3.10 -1.19 -17.67
N ASN A 326 3.78 -0.11 -18.01
CA ASN A 326 4.25 0.18 -19.39
C ASN A 326 5.78 0.17 -19.50
N GLY A 327 6.53 0.02 -18.39
CA GLY A 327 7.97 -0.05 -18.33
C GLY A 327 8.68 1.30 -18.54
N ASP A 328 8.00 2.44 -18.27
CA ASP A 328 8.58 3.78 -18.46
C ASP A 328 9.25 4.36 -17.20
N GLY A 329 9.25 3.61 -16.09
CA GLY A 329 9.82 4.00 -14.80
C GLY A 329 8.90 4.90 -13.97
N ARG A 330 7.63 5.02 -14.35
CA ARG A 330 6.58 5.72 -13.61
C ARG A 330 5.43 4.77 -13.35
N ASP A 331 4.99 4.71 -12.12
CA ASP A 331 3.93 3.80 -11.75
C ASP A 331 2.56 4.33 -12.22
N GLU A 332 1.77 3.44 -12.81
CA GLU A 332 0.36 3.62 -13.01
C GLU A 332 -0.42 3.25 -11.74
N ILE A 333 -1.62 3.81 -11.63
CA ILE A 333 -2.55 3.53 -10.55
C ILE A 333 -3.72 2.74 -11.12
N VAL A 334 -3.99 1.57 -10.54
CA VAL A 334 -5.19 0.78 -10.82
C VAL A 334 -6.15 0.99 -9.66
N ALA A 335 -7.33 1.56 -9.94
CA ALA A 335 -8.34 1.77 -8.91
C ALA A 335 -9.73 1.37 -9.37
N GLY A 336 -10.50 0.79 -8.43
CA GLY A 336 -11.85 0.31 -8.68
C GLY A 336 -12.75 0.45 -7.46
N PHE A 337 -14.06 0.31 -7.68
CA PHE A 337 -15.08 0.49 -6.67
C PHE A 337 -16.19 -0.55 -6.76
N ARG A 338 -16.92 -0.73 -5.65
CA ARG A 338 -17.91 -1.81 -5.49
C ARG A 338 -19.36 -1.34 -5.57
N GLY A 339 -19.58 -0.02 -5.53
CA GLY A 339 -20.90 0.58 -5.54
C GLY A 339 -21.56 0.59 -6.91
N LYS A 340 -22.70 1.27 -7.03
CA LYS A 340 -23.47 1.33 -8.27
C LYS A 340 -22.63 1.91 -9.42
N GLY A 341 -22.67 1.25 -10.59
CA GLY A 341 -21.92 1.66 -11.76
C GLY A 341 -20.43 1.40 -11.64
N TYR A 342 -20.05 0.38 -10.87
CA TYR A 342 -18.67 -0.02 -10.62
C TYR A 342 -17.87 -0.14 -11.92
N GLN A 343 -16.62 0.33 -11.82
CA GLN A 343 -15.64 0.34 -12.90
C GLN A 343 -14.25 0.05 -12.33
N LEU A 344 -13.37 -0.44 -13.18
CA LEU A 344 -11.94 -0.55 -12.93
C LEU A 344 -11.22 0.35 -13.92
N SER A 345 -10.34 1.22 -13.44
CA SER A 345 -9.64 2.19 -14.27
C SER A 345 -8.14 2.21 -13.97
N ILE A 346 -7.36 2.60 -14.99
CA ILE A 346 -5.93 2.87 -14.88
C ILE A 346 -5.73 4.37 -15.02
N TYR A 347 -4.90 4.94 -14.13
CA TYR A 347 -4.54 6.35 -14.16
C TYR A 347 -3.04 6.48 -14.41
N GLN A 348 -2.67 7.32 -15.39
CA GLN A 348 -1.30 7.63 -15.77
C GLN A 348 -0.98 9.09 -15.51
N ALA A 349 0.18 9.38 -14.95
CA ALA A 349 0.64 10.75 -14.80
C ALA A 349 0.98 11.36 -16.18
N GLU A 350 0.40 12.51 -16.51
CA GLU A 350 0.68 13.26 -17.74
C GLU A 350 1.83 14.24 -17.56
N ASP A 351 2.22 14.53 -16.32
CA ASP A 351 3.34 15.40 -16.01
C ASP A 351 4.27 14.81 -14.93
N ALA A 352 5.48 15.31 -14.85
CA ALA A 352 6.45 14.91 -13.85
C ALA A 352 6.11 15.43 -12.43
N ALA A 353 5.20 16.40 -12.33
CA ALA A 353 4.75 16.93 -11.05
C ALA A 353 3.70 16.06 -10.37
N GLY A 354 3.06 15.15 -11.11
CA GLY A 354 1.98 14.31 -10.61
C GLY A 354 0.70 15.09 -10.30
N GLU A 355 0.49 16.20 -11.00
CA GLU A 355 -0.69 17.06 -10.83
C GLU A 355 -1.80 16.75 -11.84
N HIS A 356 -1.45 16.22 -13.03
CA HIS A 356 -2.39 15.86 -14.07
C HIS A 356 -2.31 14.37 -14.38
N TRP A 357 -3.47 13.72 -14.45
CA TRP A 357 -3.58 12.28 -14.65
C TRP A 357 -4.62 11.94 -15.69
N ARG A 358 -4.27 11.06 -16.61
CA ARG A 358 -5.18 10.52 -17.61
C ARG A 358 -5.82 9.24 -17.12
N LYS A 359 -7.14 9.20 -17.10
CA LYS A 359 -7.93 8.02 -16.77
C LYS A 359 -8.19 7.19 -18.03
N THR A 360 -7.93 5.90 -17.97
CA THR A 360 -8.28 4.90 -18.97
C THR A 360 -9.14 3.82 -18.33
N LEU A 361 -10.30 3.56 -18.90
CA LEU A 361 -11.21 2.53 -18.42
C LEU A 361 -10.68 1.15 -18.81
N LEU A 362 -10.45 0.27 -17.84
CA LEU A 362 -10.00 -1.10 -18.04
C LEU A 362 -11.19 -2.07 -18.10
N ASP A 363 -12.18 -1.90 -17.19
CA ASP A 363 -13.39 -2.71 -17.15
C ASP A 363 -14.60 -1.83 -16.83
N ASP A 364 -15.64 -1.93 -17.65
CA ASP A 364 -16.88 -1.15 -17.55
C ASP A 364 -18.04 -2.05 -17.11
N GLY A 365 -18.17 -2.25 -15.81
CA GLY A 365 -19.27 -2.99 -15.20
C GLY A 365 -19.11 -4.51 -15.18
N GLY A 366 -17.97 -5.06 -15.57
CA GLY A 366 -17.69 -6.49 -15.51
C GLY A 366 -17.14 -6.96 -14.16
N ILE A 367 -16.68 -6.03 -13.30
CA ILE A 367 -16.14 -6.35 -11.98
C ILE A 367 -16.41 -5.24 -10.96
N ALA A 368 -17.09 -5.57 -9.88
CA ALA A 368 -17.23 -4.72 -8.69
C ALA A 368 -15.96 -4.84 -7.82
N ALA A 369 -14.86 -4.24 -8.25
CA ALA A 369 -13.53 -4.52 -7.77
C ALA A 369 -13.37 -4.24 -6.26
N ALA A 370 -13.07 -5.30 -5.50
CA ALA A 370 -12.78 -5.23 -4.07
C ALA A 370 -11.29 -5.18 -3.78
N ASP A 371 -10.48 -5.87 -4.56
CA ASP A 371 -9.01 -5.84 -4.46
C ASP A 371 -8.40 -6.16 -5.81
N CYS A 372 -7.20 -5.63 -6.06
CA CYS A 372 -6.39 -5.93 -7.23
C CYS A 372 -4.93 -6.09 -6.84
N VAL A 373 -4.25 -6.99 -7.54
CA VAL A 373 -2.79 -7.21 -7.45
C VAL A 373 -2.17 -7.05 -8.83
N ILE A 374 -0.93 -6.55 -8.87
CA ILE A 374 -0.13 -6.41 -10.08
C ILE A 374 1.06 -7.36 -9.95
N GLU A 375 1.16 -8.34 -10.85
CA GLU A 375 2.21 -9.34 -10.90
C GLU A 375 2.39 -9.82 -12.35
N ASP A 376 3.53 -10.38 -12.70
CA ASP A 376 3.76 -11.07 -13.96
C ASP A 376 3.30 -12.53 -13.82
N PHE A 377 2.04 -12.81 -14.17
CA PHE A 377 1.45 -14.15 -14.00
C PHE A 377 1.83 -15.14 -15.11
N ASN A 378 2.25 -14.65 -16.26
CA ASN A 378 2.59 -15.48 -17.42
C ASN A 378 4.09 -15.56 -17.70
N GLU A 379 4.93 -14.90 -16.85
CA GLU A 379 6.39 -14.86 -16.93
C GLU A 379 6.92 -14.27 -18.25
N ASP A 380 6.18 -13.30 -18.86
CA ASP A 380 6.61 -12.64 -20.10
C ASP A 380 7.36 -11.32 -19.85
N GLY A 381 7.62 -10.99 -18.59
CA GLY A 381 8.35 -9.80 -18.15
C GLY A 381 7.48 -8.54 -18.11
N LYS A 382 6.16 -8.64 -18.27
CA LYS A 382 5.24 -7.52 -18.21
C LYS A 382 4.24 -7.71 -17.07
N PRO A 383 4.00 -6.68 -16.25
CA PRO A 383 3.04 -6.80 -15.16
C PRO A 383 1.60 -6.94 -15.67
N ASP A 384 0.91 -7.96 -15.20
CA ASP A 384 -0.52 -8.19 -15.38
C ASP A 384 -1.32 -7.63 -14.20
N ILE A 385 -2.64 -7.55 -14.32
CA ILE A 385 -3.54 -7.11 -13.27
C ILE A 385 -4.53 -8.22 -12.97
N ALA A 386 -4.55 -8.75 -11.74
CA ALA A 386 -5.59 -9.66 -11.30
C ALA A 386 -6.48 -8.98 -10.26
N CYS A 387 -7.80 -9.12 -10.38
CA CYS A 387 -8.77 -8.49 -9.49
C CYS A 387 -9.85 -9.46 -9.04
N ILE A 388 -10.39 -9.24 -7.83
CA ILE A 388 -11.53 -9.96 -7.27
C ILE A 388 -12.73 -9.01 -7.13
N GLY A 389 -13.89 -9.48 -7.58
CA GLY A 389 -15.13 -8.75 -7.55
C GLY A 389 -15.99 -9.09 -6.33
N ALA A 390 -16.53 -8.06 -5.66
CA ALA A 390 -17.47 -8.21 -4.56
C ALA A 390 -18.82 -8.76 -5.06
N SER A 391 -19.75 -7.90 -5.44
CA SER A 391 -21.10 -8.32 -5.85
C SER A 391 -21.15 -9.03 -7.20
N THR A 392 -20.13 -8.92 -8.03
CA THR A 392 -20.01 -9.65 -9.31
C THR A 392 -19.55 -11.09 -9.13
N GLY A 393 -18.97 -11.43 -7.97
CA GLY A 393 -18.64 -12.81 -7.63
C GLY A 393 -17.58 -13.46 -8.53
N ASN A 394 -16.64 -12.68 -9.04
CA ASN A 394 -15.66 -13.15 -10.01
C ASN A 394 -14.22 -12.86 -9.62
N VAL A 395 -13.30 -13.61 -10.23
CA VAL A 395 -11.87 -13.31 -10.29
C VAL A 395 -11.51 -13.16 -11.74
N LYS A 396 -10.91 -12.04 -12.10
CA LYS A 396 -10.46 -11.71 -13.46
C LYS A 396 -8.97 -11.43 -13.49
N LEU A 397 -8.32 -11.85 -14.57
CA LEU A 397 -6.97 -11.51 -14.96
C LEU A 397 -7.01 -10.66 -16.22
N TYR A 398 -6.33 -9.54 -16.21
CA TYR A 398 -6.08 -8.67 -17.36
C TYR A 398 -4.60 -8.82 -17.74
N GLU A 399 -4.35 -9.70 -18.71
CA GLU A 399 -3.00 -9.99 -19.18
C GLU A 399 -2.47 -8.83 -20.03
N ASN A 400 -1.28 -8.33 -19.70
CA ASN A 400 -0.58 -7.30 -20.43
C ASN A 400 0.01 -7.86 -21.73
N VAL A 401 -0.63 -7.62 -22.86
CA VAL A 401 -0.18 -8.14 -24.17
C VAL A 401 0.75 -7.18 -24.91
N GLY A 402 1.23 -6.15 -24.23
CA GLY A 402 2.08 -5.12 -24.80
C GLY A 402 1.32 -4.15 -25.72
N ARG A 403 2.05 -3.39 -26.53
CA ARG A 403 1.55 -2.36 -27.44
C ARG A 403 1.01 -2.91 -28.75
#